data_76f69d5b80c144e62c840aca93f0f37c
#
_entry.id   76f69d5b80c144e62c840aca93f0f37c
#
_cell.length_a   1.000
_cell.length_b   1.000
_cell.length_c   1.000
_cell.angle_alpha   90.00
_cell.angle_beta   90.00
_cell.angle_gamma   90.00
#
_symmetry.space_group_name_H-M   'P 1'
#
loop_
_entity.id
_entity.type
_entity.pdbx_description
1 polymer ?
#
loop_
_entity_poly.entity_id
_entity_poly.type
_entity_poly.pdbx_seq_one_letter_code
_entity_poly.pdbx_strand_id
1 'polypeptide(L)'
;MVEWSIAAFRAAEVRSIVVACPPGHVHDLAGGDVGVVDGGATRAESVRNALEAVGTELVAIHDAARPLVTPKLIEGVAATLLADPEAAGAIAAVPVADTLKRAADGVVEGTVDRAELWAAQTPQVFHVGALREAVAGDPERLMAATDEAMLIEAAGGRVLIHPSSAENLKVTTPTDLRLAELLLQRSGH
;
A
#
# COMPACT_ATOMS: atom_id res chain seq x y z
N MET A 1 -2.63 -13.43 -8.08
CA MET A 1 -1.81 -12.49 -7.26
C MET A 1 -2.53 -12.09 -5.97
N VAL A 2 -3.76 -11.61 -6.03
CA VAL A 2 -4.50 -11.16 -4.83
C VAL A 2 -4.61 -12.22 -3.73
N GLU A 3 -4.75 -13.48 -4.09
CA GLU A 3 -4.86 -14.60 -3.13
C GLU A 3 -3.61 -14.74 -2.24
N TRP A 4 -2.41 -14.46 -2.76
CA TRP A 4 -1.19 -14.44 -1.96
C TRP A 4 -1.22 -13.34 -0.91
N SER A 5 -1.67 -12.15 -1.30
CA SER A 5 -1.85 -11.04 -0.34
C SER A 5 -2.90 -11.40 0.71
N ILE A 6 -4.06 -11.94 0.30
CA ILE A 6 -5.11 -12.38 1.23
C ILE A 6 -4.57 -13.42 2.22
N ALA A 7 -3.80 -14.40 1.75
CA ALA A 7 -3.20 -15.42 2.60
C ALA A 7 -2.23 -14.82 3.64
N ALA A 8 -1.40 -13.84 3.23
CA ALA A 8 -0.48 -13.16 4.13
C ALA A 8 -1.23 -12.32 5.19
N PHE A 9 -2.30 -11.62 4.81
CA PHE A 9 -3.12 -10.86 5.75
C PHE A 9 -3.89 -11.76 6.71
N ARG A 10 -4.39 -12.91 6.27
CA ARG A 10 -4.97 -13.94 7.16
C ARG A 10 -3.96 -14.45 8.17
N ALA A 11 -2.74 -14.74 7.72
CA ALA A 11 -1.66 -15.21 8.59
C ALA A 11 -1.17 -14.14 9.58
N ALA A 12 -1.37 -12.85 9.29
CA ALA A 12 -1.17 -11.72 10.21
C ALA A 12 -2.38 -11.49 11.15
N GLU A 13 -3.37 -12.39 11.14
CA GLU A 13 -4.55 -12.37 12.00
C GLU A 13 -5.34 -11.05 11.96
N VAL A 14 -5.41 -10.39 10.79
CA VAL A 14 -6.22 -9.19 10.64
C VAL A 14 -7.71 -9.51 10.82
N ARG A 15 -8.45 -8.59 11.42
CA ARG A 15 -9.84 -8.80 11.80
C ARG A 15 -10.78 -8.98 10.60
N SER A 16 -10.52 -8.27 9.50
CA SER A 16 -11.32 -8.33 8.27
C SER A 16 -10.48 -7.94 7.08
N ILE A 17 -10.80 -8.50 5.92
CA ILE A 17 -10.17 -8.18 4.65
C ILE A 17 -11.26 -7.69 3.70
N VAL A 18 -11.01 -6.55 3.04
CA VAL A 18 -11.89 -5.99 2.00
C VAL A 18 -11.08 -5.82 0.73
N VAL A 19 -11.58 -6.36 -0.36
CA VAL A 19 -10.95 -6.26 -1.69
C VAL A 19 -11.80 -5.38 -2.59
N ALA A 20 -11.21 -4.30 -3.11
CA ALA A 20 -11.82 -3.49 -4.15
C ALA A 20 -11.49 -4.10 -5.53
N CYS A 21 -12.52 -4.54 -6.25
CA CYS A 21 -12.41 -5.17 -7.56
C CYS A 21 -12.89 -4.22 -8.66
N PRO A 22 -12.43 -4.39 -9.91
CA PRO A 22 -13.07 -3.73 -11.05
C PRO A 22 -14.59 -4.03 -11.06
N PRO A 23 -15.44 -3.07 -11.46
CA PRO A 23 -16.87 -3.28 -11.53
C PRO A 23 -17.22 -4.54 -12.35
N GLY A 24 -18.15 -5.34 -11.83
CA GLY A 24 -18.56 -6.61 -12.45
C GLY A 24 -17.75 -7.85 -12.08
N HIS A 25 -16.63 -7.71 -11.34
CA HIS A 25 -15.77 -8.82 -10.90
C HIS A 25 -15.92 -9.16 -9.41
N VAL A 26 -16.90 -8.57 -8.72
CA VAL A 26 -17.17 -8.83 -7.29
C VAL A 26 -17.43 -10.31 -7.02
N HIS A 27 -18.05 -11.02 -7.97
CA HIS A 27 -18.38 -12.44 -7.82
C HIS A 27 -17.17 -13.38 -7.90
N ASP A 28 -16.07 -12.96 -8.53
CA ASP A 28 -14.88 -13.78 -8.73
C ASP A 28 -14.11 -14.06 -7.43
N LEU A 29 -14.26 -13.14 -6.46
CA LEU A 29 -13.60 -13.23 -5.14
C LEU A 29 -14.62 -13.36 -3.99
N ALA A 30 -15.91 -13.29 -4.28
CA ALA A 30 -16.95 -13.38 -3.26
C ALA A 30 -17.00 -14.80 -2.67
N GLY A 31 -16.68 -14.91 -1.41
CA GLY A 31 -16.76 -16.17 -0.65
C GLY A 31 -15.89 -16.14 0.58
N GLY A 32 -16.37 -16.77 1.66
CA GLY A 32 -15.65 -16.84 2.93
C GLY A 32 -15.67 -15.54 3.74
N ASP A 33 -14.53 -15.19 4.30
CA ASP A 33 -14.28 -14.09 5.25
C ASP A 33 -13.81 -12.79 4.59
N VAL A 34 -13.78 -12.72 3.25
CA VAL A 34 -13.33 -11.56 2.48
C VAL A 34 -14.52 -10.74 2.00
N GLY A 35 -14.61 -9.50 2.43
CA GLY A 35 -15.52 -8.51 1.87
C GLY A 35 -15.06 -8.07 0.49
N VAL A 36 -15.99 -7.89 -0.44
CA VAL A 36 -15.66 -7.43 -1.81
C VAL A 36 -16.53 -6.22 -2.13
N VAL A 37 -15.91 -5.18 -2.67
CA VAL A 37 -16.59 -3.94 -3.09
C VAL A 37 -16.20 -3.58 -4.52
N ASP A 38 -17.05 -2.83 -5.20
CA ASP A 38 -16.67 -2.23 -6.48
C ASP A 38 -15.60 -1.16 -6.28
N GLY A 39 -14.53 -1.25 -7.05
CA GLY A 39 -13.52 -0.22 -7.15
C GLY A 39 -14.05 1.03 -7.85
N GLY A 40 -13.29 2.11 -7.75
CA GLY A 40 -13.56 3.36 -8.46
C GLY A 40 -12.80 3.45 -9.78
N ALA A 41 -12.92 4.60 -10.44
CA ALA A 41 -12.18 4.90 -11.66
C ALA A 41 -10.67 5.07 -11.41
N THR A 42 -10.29 5.39 -10.17
CA THR A 42 -8.90 5.53 -9.73
C THR A 42 -8.59 4.61 -8.54
N ARG A 43 -7.29 4.44 -8.24
CA ARG A 43 -6.85 3.71 -7.05
C ARG A 43 -7.38 4.37 -5.77
N ALA A 44 -7.29 5.67 -5.66
CA ALA A 44 -7.76 6.42 -4.50
C ALA A 44 -9.28 6.30 -4.30
N GLU A 45 -10.07 6.31 -5.37
CA GLU A 45 -11.51 6.05 -5.29
C GLU A 45 -11.81 4.61 -4.85
N SER A 46 -11.04 3.63 -5.32
CA SER A 46 -11.18 2.24 -4.90
C SER A 46 -10.92 2.08 -3.40
N VAL A 47 -9.91 2.76 -2.87
CA VAL A 47 -9.62 2.81 -1.43
C VAL A 47 -10.76 3.48 -0.67
N ARG A 48 -11.26 4.62 -1.14
CA ARG A 48 -12.40 5.31 -0.53
C ARG A 48 -13.63 4.40 -0.42
N ASN A 49 -13.97 3.71 -1.51
CA ASN A 49 -15.10 2.78 -1.52
C ASN A 49 -14.90 1.61 -0.52
N ALA A 50 -13.67 1.06 -0.46
CA ALA A 50 -13.35 -0.01 0.49
C ALA A 50 -13.41 0.45 1.95
N LEU A 51 -13.03 1.69 2.24
CA LEU A 51 -13.07 2.27 3.59
C LEU A 51 -14.49 2.34 4.17
N GLU A 52 -15.52 2.39 3.35
CA GLU A 52 -16.91 2.38 3.82
C GLU A 52 -17.25 1.05 4.53
N ALA A 53 -16.63 -0.05 4.11
CA ALA A 53 -16.81 -1.38 4.71
C ALA A 53 -15.89 -1.64 5.92
N VAL A 54 -14.98 -0.70 6.27
CA VAL A 54 -14.04 -0.88 7.39
C VAL A 54 -14.66 -0.39 8.68
N GLY A 55 -14.74 -1.28 9.69
CA GLY A 55 -15.28 -0.98 11.02
C GLY A 55 -14.25 -1.04 12.16
N THR A 56 -12.95 -0.99 11.84
CA THR A 56 -11.83 -1.07 12.79
C THR A 56 -11.21 0.30 13.04
N GLU A 57 -10.36 0.42 14.07
CA GLU A 57 -9.61 1.66 14.36
C GLU A 57 -8.42 1.87 13.41
N LEU A 58 -7.82 0.76 12.98
CA LEU A 58 -6.70 0.76 12.04
C LEU A 58 -7.12 0.09 10.72
N VAL A 59 -6.53 0.55 9.64
CA VAL A 59 -6.64 -0.05 8.32
C VAL A 59 -5.27 -0.19 7.67
N ALA A 60 -5.01 -1.33 7.04
CA ALA A 60 -3.84 -1.55 6.21
C ALA A 60 -4.27 -1.52 4.73
N ILE A 61 -3.73 -0.58 3.98
CA ILE A 61 -3.94 -0.49 2.53
C ILE A 61 -2.82 -1.24 1.83
N HIS A 62 -3.18 -2.14 0.91
CA HIS A 62 -2.18 -2.95 0.21
C HIS A 62 -2.48 -3.10 -1.28
N ASP A 63 -1.45 -2.97 -2.09
CA ASP A 63 -1.53 -3.20 -3.54
C ASP A 63 -1.58 -4.71 -3.82
N ALA A 64 -2.66 -5.22 -4.40
CA ALA A 64 -2.78 -6.63 -4.83
C ALA A 64 -1.69 -7.06 -5.83
N ALA A 65 -0.99 -6.10 -6.43
CA ALA A 65 0.16 -6.32 -7.29
C ALA A 65 1.49 -6.58 -6.53
N ARG A 66 1.48 -6.67 -5.18
CA ARG A 66 2.64 -7.06 -4.35
C ARG A 66 2.39 -8.42 -3.68
N PRO A 67 2.47 -9.52 -4.41
CA PRO A 67 2.11 -10.85 -3.89
C PRO A 67 3.09 -11.40 -2.86
N LEU A 68 4.23 -10.76 -2.65
CA LEU A 68 5.31 -11.20 -1.77
C LEU A 68 5.28 -10.52 -0.38
N VAL A 69 4.19 -9.83 -0.06
CA VAL A 69 3.98 -9.30 1.28
C VAL A 69 3.99 -10.43 2.31
N THR A 70 4.63 -10.21 3.45
CA THR A 70 4.70 -11.20 4.53
C THR A 70 3.88 -10.77 5.74
N PRO A 71 3.37 -11.73 6.55
CA PRO A 71 2.71 -11.40 7.82
C PRO A 71 3.58 -10.50 8.71
N LYS A 72 4.87 -10.83 8.81
CA LYS A 72 5.84 -10.05 9.59
C LYS A 72 5.93 -8.59 9.15
N LEU A 73 5.87 -8.30 7.83
CA LEU A 73 5.89 -6.93 7.33
C LEU A 73 4.59 -6.20 7.70
N ILE A 74 3.44 -6.86 7.56
CA ILE A 74 2.12 -6.30 7.93
C ILE A 74 2.10 -5.91 9.40
N GLU A 75 2.48 -6.84 10.28
CA GLU A 75 2.57 -6.65 11.73
C GLU A 75 3.58 -5.56 12.10
N GLY A 76 4.75 -5.55 11.42
CA GLY A 76 5.81 -4.57 11.65
C GLY A 76 5.38 -3.14 11.35
N VAL A 77 4.69 -2.91 10.23
CA VAL A 77 4.16 -1.58 9.88
C VAL A 77 3.11 -1.14 10.89
N ALA A 78 2.20 -2.03 11.29
CA ALA A 78 1.19 -1.73 12.31
C ALA A 78 1.85 -1.40 13.67
N ALA A 79 2.84 -2.18 14.09
CA ALA A 79 3.58 -1.93 15.32
C ALA A 79 4.34 -0.59 15.30
N THR A 80 4.89 -0.21 14.14
CA THR A 80 5.55 1.10 13.97
C THR A 80 4.56 2.26 14.21
N LEU A 81 3.34 2.17 13.66
CA LEU A 81 2.30 3.17 13.91
C LEU A 81 1.91 3.22 15.39
N LEU A 82 1.65 2.06 15.99
CA LEU A 82 1.20 1.98 17.38
C LEU A 82 2.24 2.43 18.41
N ALA A 83 3.52 2.44 18.05
CA ALA A 83 4.60 2.90 18.92
C ALA A 83 4.67 4.43 19.05
N ASP A 84 4.01 5.19 18.17
CA ASP A 84 4.02 6.66 18.18
C ASP A 84 2.57 7.21 18.13
N PRO A 85 2.03 7.63 19.28
CA PRO A 85 0.64 8.15 19.35
C PRO A 85 0.38 9.42 18.52
N GLU A 86 1.43 10.15 18.12
CA GLU A 86 1.31 11.37 17.30
C GLU A 86 1.26 11.05 15.80
N ALA A 87 1.54 9.80 15.41
CA ALA A 87 1.52 9.40 14.01
C ALA A 87 0.10 9.11 13.53
N ALA A 88 -0.23 9.59 12.34
CA ALA A 88 -1.49 9.28 11.65
C ALA A 88 -1.40 8.01 10.78
N GLY A 89 -0.17 7.62 10.42
CA GLY A 89 0.09 6.44 9.60
C GLY A 89 1.53 5.96 9.64
N ALA A 90 1.74 4.77 9.15
CA ALA A 90 3.06 4.19 8.89
C ALA A 90 3.04 3.44 7.55
N ILE A 91 4.14 3.51 6.80
CA ILE A 91 4.27 2.87 5.48
C ILE A 91 5.48 1.96 5.42
N ALA A 92 5.36 0.85 4.69
CA ALA A 92 6.51 0.09 4.26
C ALA A 92 7.30 0.88 3.21
N ALA A 93 8.61 0.96 3.33
CA ALA A 93 9.45 1.62 2.34
C ALA A 93 10.86 1.03 2.32
N VAL A 94 11.58 1.24 1.23
CA VAL A 94 12.99 0.87 1.08
C VAL A 94 13.84 2.08 0.72
N PRO A 95 15.09 2.20 1.21
CA PRO A 95 16.00 3.25 0.77
C PRO A 95 16.21 3.17 -0.75
N VAL A 96 16.30 4.31 -1.42
CA VAL A 96 16.57 4.34 -2.86
C VAL A 96 18.00 3.89 -3.13
N ALA A 97 18.16 2.81 -3.91
CA ALA A 97 19.47 2.22 -4.23
C ALA A 97 20.19 2.92 -5.41
N ASP A 98 19.42 3.35 -6.42
CA ASP A 98 19.99 3.94 -7.64
C ASP A 98 20.30 5.43 -7.48
N THR A 99 21.21 5.93 -8.32
CA THR A 99 21.47 7.37 -8.42
C THR A 99 20.32 8.05 -9.16
N LEU A 100 19.61 8.94 -8.48
CA LEU A 100 18.48 9.68 -9.05
C LEU A 100 18.98 10.93 -9.78
N LYS A 101 18.43 11.15 -10.98
CA LYS A 101 18.68 12.34 -11.80
C LYS A 101 17.41 13.15 -11.96
N ARG A 102 17.49 14.46 -11.77
CA ARG A 102 16.50 15.39 -12.27
C ARG A 102 16.78 15.63 -13.75
N ALA A 103 15.77 15.52 -14.59
CA ALA A 103 15.90 15.72 -16.03
C ALA A 103 14.65 16.40 -16.61
N ALA A 104 14.84 17.24 -17.61
CA ALA A 104 13.79 17.80 -18.44
C ALA A 104 14.15 17.59 -19.91
N ASP A 105 13.18 17.28 -20.77
CA ASP A 105 13.33 17.04 -22.21
C ASP A 105 14.48 16.07 -22.57
N GLY A 106 14.69 15.06 -21.72
CA GLY A 106 15.75 14.05 -21.92
C GLY A 106 17.16 14.52 -21.53
N VAL A 107 17.31 15.74 -21.02
CA VAL A 107 18.61 16.30 -20.57
C VAL A 107 18.68 16.26 -19.05
N VAL A 108 19.82 15.75 -18.53
CA VAL A 108 20.07 15.71 -17.08
C VAL A 108 20.38 17.13 -16.59
N GLU A 109 19.57 17.61 -15.64
CA GLU A 109 19.74 18.92 -14.99
C GLU A 109 20.57 18.82 -13.69
N GLY A 110 20.55 17.64 -13.03
CA GLY A 110 21.29 17.46 -11.79
C GLY A 110 21.10 16.09 -11.17
N THR A 111 21.90 15.83 -10.13
CA THR A 111 21.77 14.63 -9.30
C THR A 111 21.00 14.98 -8.02
N VAL A 112 20.03 14.17 -7.67
CA VAL A 112 19.28 14.30 -6.42
C VAL A 112 20.03 13.53 -5.34
N ASP A 113 20.26 14.16 -4.19
CA ASP A 113 20.76 13.43 -3.02
C ASP A 113 19.70 12.42 -2.54
N ARG A 114 20.11 11.18 -2.43
CA ARG A 114 19.22 10.08 -2.06
C ARG A 114 19.34 9.65 -0.61
N ALA A 115 20.17 10.29 0.19
CA ALA A 115 20.44 9.87 1.57
C ALA A 115 19.16 9.80 2.43
N GLU A 116 18.17 10.65 2.14
CA GLU A 116 16.89 10.71 2.84
C GLU A 116 15.71 10.26 1.96
N LEU A 117 15.97 9.66 0.79
CA LEU A 117 14.92 9.23 -0.12
C LEU A 117 14.58 7.76 0.06
N TRP A 118 13.29 7.51 0.20
CA TRP A 118 12.71 6.19 0.33
C TRP A 118 11.70 5.93 -0.77
N ALA A 119 11.74 4.74 -1.33
CA ALA A 119 10.71 4.27 -2.26
C ALA A 119 9.57 3.65 -1.46
N ALA A 120 8.41 4.32 -1.47
CA ALA A 120 7.22 3.86 -0.77
C ALA A 120 6.71 2.55 -1.34
N GLN A 121 6.29 1.67 -0.45
CA GLN A 121 5.66 0.40 -0.75
C GLN A 121 4.35 0.29 0.02
N THR A 122 3.70 -0.86 -0.10
CA THR A 122 2.60 -1.27 0.76
C THR A 122 2.93 -2.60 1.45
N PRO A 123 2.40 -2.89 2.67
CA PRO A 123 1.25 -2.23 3.30
C PRO A 123 1.57 -0.82 3.82
N GLN A 124 0.52 0.01 3.83
CA GLN A 124 0.48 1.30 4.50
C GLN A 124 -0.62 1.22 5.56
N VAL A 125 -0.31 1.48 6.81
CA VAL A 125 -1.25 1.36 7.94
C VAL A 125 -1.59 2.74 8.46
N PHE A 126 -2.87 3.01 8.66
CA PHE A 126 -3.38 4.30 9.10
C PHE A 126 -4.44 4.15 10.19
N HIS A 127 -4.59 5.17 11.01
CA HIS A 127 -5.81 5.38 11.78
C HIS A 127 -6.96 5.67 10.83
N VAL A 128 -8.04 4.88 10.91
CA VAL A 128 -9.19 4.97 9.98
C VAL A 128 -9.82 6.37 9.99
N GLY A 129 -9.92 7.00 11.17
CA GLY A 129 -10.44 8.37 11.29
C GLY A 129 -9.64 9.37 10.45
N ALA A 130 -8.31 9.39 10.62
CA ALA A 130 -7.41 10.28 9.89
C ALA A 130 -7.46 10.03 8.38
N LEU A 131 -7.48 8.75 7.95
CA LEU A 131 -7.56 8.43 6.54
C LEU A 131 -8.92 8.83 5.93
N ARG A 132 -10.03 8.62 6.64
CA ARG A 132 -11.37 9.06 6.19
C ARG A 132 -11.43 10.57 5.98
N GLU A 133 -10.89 11.35 6.91
CA GLU A 133 -10.81 12.80 6.79
C GLU A 133 -9.97 13.21 5.58
N ALA A 134 -8.81 12.57 5.37
CA ALA A 134 -7.93 12.86 4.26
C ALA A 134 -8.55 12.54 2.89
N VAL A 135 -9.24 11.41 2.74
CA VAL A 135 -9.91 11.02 1.47
C VAL A 135 -11.21 11.78 1.21
N ALA A 136 -11.85 12.34 2.25
CA ALA A 136 -13.03 13.19 2.12
C ALA A 136 -12.68 14.65 1.78
N GLY A 137 -11.41 15.02 1.78
CA GLY A 137 -10.92 16.36 1.51
C GLY A 137 -11.07 16.79 0.05
N ASP A 138 -10.09 17.54 -0.44
CA ASP A 138 -10.09 18.10 -1.79
C ASP A 138 -10.10 16.99 -2.88
N PRO A 139 -11.11 16.95 -3.76
CA PRO A 139 -11.19 15.96 -4.84
C PRO A 139 -10.01 16.00 -5.82
N GLU A 140 -9.41 17.18 -6.08
CA GLU A 140 -8.27 17.30 -6.97
C GLU A 140 -7.03 16.64 -6.34
N ARG A 141 -6.85 16.79 -5.04
CA ARG A 141 -5.78 16.11 -4.28
C ARG A 141 -5.99 14.59 -4.27
N LEU A 142 -7.23 14.15 -4.07
CA LEU A 142 -7.56 12.73 -4.11
C LEU A 142 -7.20 12.11 -5.47
N MET A 143 -7.52 12.79 -6.55
CA MET A 143 -7.19 12.32 -7.91
C MET A 143 -5.69 12.37 -8.21
N ALA A 144 -4.95 13.31 -7.65
CA ALA A 144 -3.50 13.46 -7.85
C ALA A 144 -2.68 12.54 -6.93
N ALA A 145 -3.30 11.96 -5.90
CA ALA A 145 -2.59 11.14 -4.92
C ALA A 145 -2.07 9.84 -5.54
N THR A 146 -0.78 9.60 -5.34
CA THR A 146 -0.11 8.37 -5.76
C THR A 146 -0.25 7.25 -4.73
N ASP A 147 -0.45 7.63 -3.46
CA ASP A 147 -0.73 6.73 -2.34
C ASP A 147 -1.51 7.47 -1.23
N GLU A 148 -1.90 6.75 -0.19
CA GLU A 148 -2.67 7.30 0.93
C GLU A 148 -1.80 8.14 1.88
N ALA A 149 -0.51 7.84 1.98
CA ALA A 149 0.42 8.63 2.77
C ALA A 149 0.45 10.09 2.32
N MET A 150 0.47 10.32 1.00
CA MET A 150 0.40 11.67 0.41
C MET A 150 -0.85 12.45 0.86
N LEU A 151 -2.00 11.80 1.00
CA LEU A 151 -3.24 12.44 1.47
C LEU A 151 -3.14 12.83 2.94
N ILE A 152 -2.59 11.95 3.79
CA ILE A 152 -2.34 12.21 5.21
C ILE A 152 -1.34 13.36 5.38
N GLU A 153 -0.25 13.37 4.63
CA GLU A 153 0.77 14.42 4.64
C GLU A 153 0.16 15.78 4.23
N ALA A 154 -0.65 15.80 3.18
CA ALA A 154 -1.34 17.00 2.72
C ALA A 154 -2.36 17.54 3.74
N ALA A 155 -2.89 16.70 4.61
CA ALA A 155 -3.74 17.08 5.74
C ALA A 155 -2.94 17.48 6.99
N GLY A 156 -1.59 17.48 6.93
CA GLY A 156 -0.70 17.81 8.05
C GLY A 156 -0.48 16.65 9.02
N GLY A 157 -0.89 15.43 8.66
CA GLY A 157 -0.66 14.23 9.47
C GLY A 157 0.78 13.74 9.35
N ARG A 158 1.27 13.12 10.43
CA ARG A 158 2.61 12.53 10.50
C ARG A 158 2.57 11.08 10.03
N VAL A 159 3.44 10.72 9.07
CA VAL A 159 3.58 9.37 8.55
C VAL A 159 4.98 8.84 8.86
N LEU A 160 5.04 7.63 9.41
CA LEU A 160 6.28 6.95 9.79
C LEU A 160 6.72 5.97 8.69
N ILE A 161 8.03 5.72 8.61
CA ILE A 161 8.60 4.69 7.74
C ILE A 161 8.91 3.43 8.56
N HIS A 162 8.41 2.28 8.09
CA HIS A 162 8.87 0.97 8.50
C HIS A 162 9.78 0.40 7.41
N PRO A 163 11.05 0.07 7.70
CA PRO A 163 11.97 -0.50 6.71
C PRO A 163 11.44 -1.82 6.14
N SER A 164 11.43 -1.93 4.83
CA SER A 164 11.00 -3.11 4.08
C SER A 164 12.13 -3.67 3.22
N SER A 165 11.82 -4.66 2.38
CA SER A 165 12.74 -5.30 1.46
C SER A 165 12.38 -5.01 0.00
N ALA A 166 13.39 -5.01 -0.88
CA ALA A 166 13.19 -4.98 -2.32
C ALA A 166 12.44 -6.22 -2.84
N GLU A 167 12.44 -7.33 -2.07
CA GLU A 167 11.66 -8.54 -2.39
C GLU A 167 10.15 -8.29 -2.33
N ASN A 168 9.65 -7.31 -1.57
CA ASN A 168 8.25 -6.88 -1.59
C ASN A 168 7.95 -6.04 -2.84
N LEU A 169 8.37 -6.54 -4.00
CA LEU A 169 8.27 -5.86 -5.29
C LEU A 169 6.81 -5.73 -5.75
N LYS A 170 6.54 -4.68 -6.54
CA LYS A 170 5.27 -4.51 -7.25
C LYS A 170 5.39 -5.13 -8.64
N VAL A 171 4.54 -6.09 -8.95
CA VAL A 171 4.46 -6.72 -10.27
C VAL A 171 3.78 -5.78 -11.24
N THR A 172 4.55 -5.18 -12.13
CA THR A 172 4.09 -4.22 -13.16
C THR A 172 4.48 -4.64 -14.57
N THR A 173 5.46 -5.53 -14.68
CA THR A 173 5.97 -6.05 -15.97
C THR A 173 5.99 -7.58 -15.98
N PRO A 174 6.06 -8.21 -17.17
CA PRO A 174 6.24 -9.66 -17.27
C PRO A 174 7.55 -10.17 -16.61
N THR A 175 8.56 -9.32 -16.49
CA THR A 175 9.81 -9.64 -15.80
C THR A 175 9.60 -9.70 -14.29
N ASP A 176 8.85 -8.74 -13.73
CA ASP A 176 8.50 -8.73 -12.31
C ASP A 176 7.70 -9.98 -11.95
N LEU A 177 6.77 -10.41 -12.81
CA LEU A 177 5.97 -11.61 -12.58
C LEU A 177 6.87 -12.86 -12.47
N ARG A 178 7.81 -13.03 -13.39
CA ARG A 178 8.76 -14.15 -13.35
C ARG A 178 9.63 -14.11 -12.10
N LEU A 179 10.06 -12.91 -11.68
CA LEU A 179 10.84 -12.77 -10.46
C LEU A 179 9.99 -13.11 -9.23
N ALA A 180 8.75 -12.64 -9.17
CA ALA A 180 7.83 -12.97 -8.08
C ALA A 180 7.59 -14.50 -7.99
N GLU A 181 7.37 -15.18 -9.10
CA GLU A 181 7.21 -16.64 -9.14
C GLU A 181 8.42 -17.38 -8.58
N LEU A 182 9.65 -16.96 -8.98
CA LEU A 182 10.88 -17.56 -8.47
C LEU A 182 11.04 -17.35 -6.96
N LEU A 183 10.69 -16.17 -6.45
CA LEU A 183 10.78 -15.86 -5.02
C LEU A 183 9.75 -16.63 -4.20
N LEU A 184 8.52 -16.80 -4.71
CA LEU A 184 7.48 -17.63 -4.07
C LEU A 184 7.91 -19.10 -3.97
N GLN A 185 8.51 -19.65 -5.03
CA GLN A 185 9.02 -21.04 -5.03
C GLN A 185 10.11 -21.26 -3.98
N ARG A 186 10.97 -20.27 -3.73
CA ARG A 186 12.03 -20.34 -2.72
C ARG A 186 11.51 -20.25 -1.28
N SER A 187 10.40 -19.54 -1.09
CA SER A 187 9.78 -19.36 0.24
C SER A 187 8.94 -20.56 0.69
N GLY A 188 8.82 -21.61 -0.10
CA GLY A 188 8.09 -22.85 0.24
C GLY A 188 6.57 -22.67 0.31
N HIS A 189 6.05 -21.71 -0.41
CA HIS A 189 4.61 -21.42 -0.50
C HIS A 189 3.99 -22.15 -1.69
#